data_3f841deedbcfb83f970b1a9dd82f2ab3
#
_entry.id   3f841deedbcfb83f970b1a9dd82f2ab3
#
_cell.length_a   1.000
_cell.length_b   1.000
_cell.length_c   1.000
_cell.angle_alpha   90.00
_cell.angle_beta   90.00
_cell.angle_gamma   90.00
#
_symmetry.space_group_name_H-M   'P 1'
#
loop_
_entity.id
_entity.type
_entity.pdbx_description
1 polymer ?
#
loop_
_entity_poly.entity_id
_entity_poly.type
_entity_poly.pdbx_seq_one_letter_code
_entity_poly.pdbx_strand_id
1 'polypeptide(L)'
;MKTVFNIVLVLCAASLIYICYSSIMCPINFEKAKKEREQAVIARLIDIRKAQQEYRSLHHGMYTEHFDTLIDFVKNQKLPFVMKVGQLTDKQLEDGLTEKKAMAIINKAQKTGKYDEVKKWGLENFKRDTMWVAVMDTVYPKGFNPDSMKYIPHGNGAIFEMNVKNDTAKSGAPVFLFEVKAPYETYLGGLDKQEIINLKDLNEKLGRYSGLMVGSIDNPNNGAGNWE
;
A
#
# COMPACT_ATOMS: atom_id res chain seq x y z
N MET A 1 26.44 -30.66 56.33
CA MET A 1 25.09 -30.86 55.72
C MET A 1 24.25 -29.58 55.64
N LYS A 2 24.05 -28.81 56.74
CA LYS A 2 23.22 -27.57 56.71
C LYS A 2 23.73 -26.52 55.71
N THR A 3 25.05 -26.31 55.61
CA THR A 3 25.63 -25.32 54.67
C THR A 3 25.39 -25.68 53.18
N VAL A 4 25.56 -26.97 52.83
CA VAL A 4 25.30 -27.45 51.48
C VAL A 4 23.81 -27.28 51.12
N PHE A 5 22.92 -27.63 52.07
CA PHE A 5 21.49 -27.46 51.88
C PHE A 5 21.10 -25.99 51.62
N ASN A 6 21.66 -25.06 52.41
CA ASN A 6 21.42 -23.64 52.22
C ASN A 6 21.92 -23.10 50.86
N ILE A 7 23.10 -23.58 50.38
CA ILE A 7 23.62 -23.20 49.06
C ILE A 7 22.67 -23.69 47.96
N VAL A 8 22.24 -24.95 48.03
CA VAL A 8 21.25 -25.50 47.06
C VAL A 8 19.95 -24.70 47.06
N LEU A 9 19.44 -24.36 48.23
CA LEU A 9 18.20 -23.57 48.38
C LEU A 9 18.34 -22.18 47.75
N VAL A 10 19.48 -21.50 47.92
CA VAL A 10 19.76 -20.20 47.27
C VAL A 10 19.84 -20.35 45.77
N LEU A 11 20.50 -21.40 45.27
CA LEU A 11 20.58 -21.67 43.80
C LEU A 11 19.17 -21.94 43.19
N CYS A 12 18.33 -22.73 43.93
CA CYS A 12 16.94 -22.96 43.51
C CYS A 12 16.14 -21.65 43.47
N ALA A 13 16.24 -20.82 44.49
CA ALA A 13 15.57 -19.53 44.51
C ALA A 13 16.01 -18.60 43.39
N ALA A 14 17.32 -18.51 43.14
CA ALA A 14 17.85 -17.72 42.02
C ALA A 14 17.37 -18.24 40.65
N SER A 15 17.32 -19.57 40.48
CA SER A 15 16.80 -20.20 39.29
C SER A 15 15.32 -19.89 39.05
N LEU A 16 14.50 -19.94 40.11
CA LEU A 16 13.08 -19.59 40.01
C LEU A 16 12.88 -18.12 39.65
N ILE A 17 13.64 -17.20 40.26
CA ILE A 17 13.61 -15.78 39.92
C ILE A 17 13.96 -15.57 38.44
N TYR A 18 15.00 -16.24 37.95
CA TYR A 18 15.40 -16.16 36.55
C TYR A 18 14.32 -16.68 35.61
N ILE A 19 13.69 -17.81 35.93
CA ILE A 19 12.58 -18.38 35.13
C ILE A 19 11.38 -17.42 35.09
N CYS A 20 10.99 -16.87 36.26
CA CYS A 20 9.90 -15.90 36.32
C CYS A 20 10.21 -14.64 35.49
N TYR A 21 11.43 -14.11 35.62
CA TYR A 21 11.86 -12.94 34.85
C TYR A 21 11.84 -13.22 33.34
N SER A 22 12.44 -14.33 32.91
CA SER A 22 12.49 -14.74 31.51
C SER A 22 11.09 -14.95 30.92
N SER A 23 10.19 -15.59 31.67
CA SER A 23 8.81 -15.85 31.27
C SER A 23 8.00 -14.58 31.00
N ILE A 24 8.30 -13.49 31.71
CA ILE A 24 7.62 -12.20 31.54
C ILE A 24 8.30 -11.37 30.42
N MET A 25 9.64 -11.37 30.41
CA MET A 25 10.37 -10.50 29.50
C MET A 25 10.42 -11.03 28.05
N CYS A 26 10.35 -12.35 27.86
CA CYS A 26 10.39 -12.95 26.53
C CYS A 26 9.22 -12.48 25.65
N PRO A 27 7.95 -12.60 26.02
CA PRO A 27 6.83 -12.12 25.21
C PRO A 27 6.83 -10.59 25.05
N ILE A 28 7.28 -9.82 26.05
CA ILE A 28 7.37 -8.36 25.94
C ILE A 28 8.38 -7.95 24.85
N ASN A 29 9.56 -8.57 24.87
CA ASN A 29 10.59 -8.30 23.87
C ASN A 29 10.16 -8.77 22.48
N PHE A 30 9.48 -9.90 22.39
CA PHE A 30 8.92 -10.41 21.16
C PHE A 30 7.89 -9.41 20.56
N GLU A 31 6.91 -8.97 21.35
CA GLU A 31 5.89 -8.02 20.89
C GLU A 31 6.49 -6.69 20.43
N LYS A 32 7.51 -6.19 21.11
CA LYS A 32 8.24 -4.98 20.71
C LYS A 32 8.92 -5.15 19.38
N ALA A 33 9.69 -6.22 19.21
CA ALA A 33 10.41 -6.51 17.98
C ALA A 33 9.44 -6.83 16.81
N LYS A 34 8.36 -7.56 17.08
CA LYS A 34 7.28 -7.83 16.13
C LYS A 34 6.68 -6.54 15.62
N LYS A 35 6.26 -5.64 16.51
CA LYS A 35 5.65 -4.35 16.15
C LYS A 35 6.56 -3.51 15.25
N GLU A 36 7.84 -3.44 15.55
CA GLU A 36 8.82 -2.71 14.73
C GLU A 36 8.92 -3.30 13.32
N ARG A 37 9.04 -4.64 13.22
CA ARG A 37 9.12 -5.33 11.92
C ARG A 37 7.82 -5.24 11.13
N GLU A 38 6.66 -5.36 11.79
CA GLU A 38 5.35 -5.20 11.16
C GLU A 38 5.17 -3.81 10.58
N GLN A 39 5.59 -2.76 11.26
CA GLN A 39 5.54 -1.39 10.74
C GLN A 39 6.35 -1.24 9.45
N ALA A 40 7.54 -1.85 9.38
CA ALA A 40 8.35 -1.82 8.17
C ALA A 40 7.69 -2.58 7.00
N VAL A 41 7.09 -3.74 7.28
CA VAL A 41 6.38 -4.54 6.27
C VAL A 41 5.11 -3.83 5.82
N ILE A 42 4.33 -3.25 6.73
CA ILE A 42 3.11 -2.47 6.43
C ILE A 42 3.45 -1.27 5.54
N ALA A 43 4.50 -0.52 5.86
CA ALA A 43 4.94 0.58 5.02
C ALA A 43 5.22 0.12 3.58
N ARG A 44 5.90 -1.02 3.41
CA ARG A 44 6.19 -1.60 2.10
C ARG A 44 4.92 -2.08 1.38
N LEU A 45 3.99 -2.71 2.08
CA LEU A 45 2.70 -3.13 1.52
C LEU A 45 1.86 -1.93 1.07
N ILE A 46 1.91 -0.82 1.81
CA ILE A 46 1.27 0.44 1.41
C ILE A 46 1.90 0.99 0.13
N ASP A 47 3.22 0.92 0.00
CA ASP A 47 3.91 1.37 -1.22
C ASP A 47 3.52 0.51 -2.43
N ILE A 48 3.43 -0.81 -2.28
CA ILE A 48 2.96 -1.72 -3.33
C ILE A 48 1.50 -1.41 -3.68
N ARG A 49 0.63 -1.19 -2.69
CA ARG A 49 -0.77 -0.81 -2.90
C ARG A 49 -0.89 0.46 -3.74
N LYS A 50 -0.12 1.49 -3.44
CA LYS A 50 -0.10 2.73 -4.22
C LYS A 50 0.32 2.47 -5.67
N ALA A 51 1.41 1.71 -5.88
CA ALA A 51 1.86 1.36 -7.22
C ALA A 51 0.78 0.63 -8.01
N GLN A 52 0.12 -0.36 -7.40
CA GLN A 52 -0.96 -1.13 -8.03
C GLN A 52 -2.17 -0.25 -8.36
N GLN A 53 -2.52 0.70 -7.50
CA GLN A 53 -3.63 1.63 -7.77
C GLN A 53 -3.33 2.54 -8.96
N GLU A 54 -2.11 3.06 -9.07
CA GLU A 54 -1.70 3.87 -10.22
C GLU A 54 -1.57 3.02 -11.49
N TYR A 55 -1.04 1.81 -11.40
CA TYR A 55 -1.00 0.87 -12.52
C TYR A 55 -2.41 0.60 -13.07
N ARG A 56 -3.36 0.30 -12.17
CA ARG A 56 -4.77 0.10 -12.50
C ARG A 56 -5.39 1.28 -13.24
N SER A 57 -5.05 2.52 -12.84
CA SER A 57 -5.62 3.74 -13.43
C SER A 57 -5.27 3.90 -14.91
N LEU A 58 -4.09 3.43 -15.33
CA LEU A 58 -3.59 3.50 -16.71
C LEU A 58 -3.85 2.24 -17.54
N HIS A 59 -4.16 1.10 -16.89
CA HIS A 59 -4.33 -0.19 -17.55
C HIS A 59 -5.77 -0.71 -17.50
N HIS A 60 -6.75 0.15 -17.80
CA HIS A 60 -8.17 -0.21 -17.91
C HIS A 60 -8.75 -0.95 -16.70
N GLY A 61 -8.24 -0.64 -15.50
CA GLY A 61 -8.72 -1.24 -14.26
C GLY A 61 -7.99 -2.52 -13.84
N MET A 62 -7.07 -3.04 -14.65
CA MET A 62 -6.31 -4.27 -14.37
C MET A 62 -5.12 -4.03 -13.44
N TYR A 63 -4.82 -5.01 -12.63
CA TYR A 63 -3.62 -5.09 -11.80
C TYR A 63 -2.55 -5.98 -12.44
N THR A 64 -1.30 -5.90 -11.99
CA THR A 64 -0.24 -6.81 -12.42
C THR A 64 0.15 -7.78 -11.30
N GLU A 65 0.46 -9.02 -11.66
CA GLU A 65 0.99 -10.04 -10.74
C GLU A 65 2.52 -10.08 -10.69
N HIS A 66 3.20 -9.36 -11.60
CA HIS A 66 4.64 -9.38 -11.72
C HIS A 66 5.28 -8.13 -11.13
N PHE A 67 6.15 -8.32 -10.12
CA PHE A 67 6.89 -7.21 -9.50
C PHE A 67 7.78 -6.46 -10.49
N ASP A 68 8.41 -7.15 -11.42
CA ASP A 68 9.31 -6.51 -12.38
C ASP A 68 8.53 -5.56 -13.30
N THR A 69 7.32 -5.93 -13.72
CA THR A 69 6.41 -5.05 -14.46
C THR A 69 5.98 -3.84 -13.64
N LEU A 70 5.64 -4.05 -12.35
CA LEU A 70 5.23 -2.99 -11.44
C LEU A 70 6.38 -2.01 -11.15
N ILE A 71 7.59 -2.52 -10.97
CA ILE A 71 8.80 -1.73 -10.74
C ILE A 71 9.15 -0.90 -11.98
N ASP A 72 9.09 -1.51 -13.17
CA ASP A 72 9.32 -0.81 -14.45
C ASP A 72 8.28 0.31 -14.66
N PHE A 73 7.02 0.02 -14.35
CA PHE A 73 5.95 1.02 -14.37
C PHE A 73 6.27 2.22 -13.47
N VAL A 74 6.66 1.99 -12.22
CA VAL A 74 6.98 3.06 -11.26
C VAL A 74 8.17 3.89 -11.73
N LYS A 75 9.19 3.27 -12.35
CA LYS A 75 10.40 3.95 -12.83
C LYS A 75 10.17 4.78 -14.06
N ASN A 76 9.42 4.27 -15.03
CA ASN A 76 9.44 4.78 -16.41
C ASN A 76 8.13 5.45 -16.82
N GLN A 77 7.00 5.15 -16.16
CA GLN A 77 5.71 5.69 -16.56
C GLN A 77 5.44 7.09 -15.99
N LYS A 78 4.58 7.81 -16.71
CA LYS A 78 4.13 9.14 -16.33
C LYS A 78 2.61 9.15 -16.16
N LEU A 79 2.14 9.86 -15.13
CA LEU A 79 0.72 10.09 -14.89
C LEU A 79 0.28 11.40 -15.55
N PRO A 80 -0.89 11.44 -16.19
CA PRO A 80 -1.47 12.69 -16.68
C PRO A 80 -2.02 13.48 -15.49
N PHE A 81 -1.38 14.58 -15.16
CA PHE A 81 -1.85 15.52 -14.16
C PHE A 81 -2.51 16.70 -14.86
N VAL A 82 -3.82 16.86 -14.66
CA VAL A 82 -4.55 18.00 -15.23
C VAL A 82 -4.44 19.21 -14.32
N MET A 83 -3.63 20.16 -14.72
CA MET A 83 -3.55 21.46 -14.04
C MET A 83 -4.79 22.29 -14.39
N LYS A 84 -5.62 22.57 -13.39
CA LYS A 84 -6.83 23.37 -13.52
C LYS A 84 -6.55 24.81 -13.08
N VAL A 85 -6.58 25.75 -14.00
CA VAL A 85 -6.53 27.18 -13.71
C VAL A 85 -7.89 27.78 -14.05
N GLY A 86 -8.48 28.52 -13.12
CA GLY A 86 -9.81 29.09 -13.22
C GLY A 86 -10.93 28.07 -12.98
N GLN A 87 -12.05 28.54 -12.48
CA GLN A 87 -13.28 27.79 -12.27
C GLN A 87 -14.41 28.44 -13.06
N LEU A 88 -15.37 27.66 -13.50
CA LEU A 88 -16.60 28.18 -14.08
C LEU A 88 -17.45 28.76 -12.94
N THR A 89 -18.02 29.93 -13.15
CA THR A 89 -18.94 30.56 -12.20
C THR A 89 -20.30 29.84 -12.24
N ASP A 90 -21.05 29.93 -11.14
CA ASP A 90 -22.40 29.35 -11.07
C ASP A 90 -23.29 29.81 -12.21
N LYS A 91 -23.23 31.11 -12.57
CA LYS A 91 -23.96 31.68 -13.71
C LYS A 91 -23.58 31.03 -15.03
N GLN A 92 -22.30 30.77 -15.28
CA GLN A 92 -21.84 30.08 -16.50
C GLN A 92 -22.33 28.62 -16.54
N LEU A 93 -22.43 27.96 -15.39
CA LEU A 93 -22.96 26.60 -15.26
C LEU A 93 -24.47 26.57 -15.50
N GLU A 94 -25.23 27.54 -14.96
CA GLU A 94 -26.68 27.71 -15.20
C GLU A 94 -26.99 28.00 -16.68
N ASP A 95 -26.13 28.77 -17.35
CA ASP A 95 -26.20 29.04 -18.79
C ASP A 95 -25.82 27.82 -19.66
N GLY A 96 -25.55 26.65 -19.03
CA GLY A 96 -25.27 25.37 -19.69
C GLY A 96 -23.86 25.25 -20.22
N LEU A 97 -22.90 26.08 -19.73
CA LEU A 97 -21.50 25.93 -20.02
C LEU A 97 -20.89 24.83 -19.13
N THR A 98 -20.33 23.82 -19.74
CA THR A 98 -19.60 22.74 -19.04
C THR A 98 -18.12 22.88 -19.28
N GLU A 99 -17.28 22.27 -18.41
CA GLU A 99 -15.80 22.26 -18.62
C GLU A 99 -15.43 21.76 -20.03
N LYS A 100 -16.14 20.76 -20.53
CA LYS A 100 -15.91 20.20 -21.88
C LYS A 100 -16.21 21.22 -22.98
N LYS A 101 -17.32 21.98 -22.85
CA LYS A 101 -17.69 23.05 -23.79
C LYS A 101 -16.70 24.21 -23.72
N ALA A 102 -16.32 24.63 -22.50
CA ALA A 102 -15.34 25.69 -22.28
C ALA A 102 -14.00 25.35 -22.96
N MET A 103 -13.50 24.12 -22.78
CA MET A 103 -12.30 23.66 -23.46
C MET A 103 -12.43 23.62 -24.99
N ALA A 104 -13.59 23.22 -25.51
CA ALA A 104 -13.84 23.22 -26.95
C ALA A 104 -13.79 24.64 -27.53
N ILE A 105 -14.36 25.64 -26.84
CA ILE A 105 -14.32 27.06 -27.23
C ILE A 105 -12.86 27.55 -27.23
N ILE A 106 -12.09 27.27 -26.18
CA ILE A 106 -10.69 27.68 -26.07
C ILE A 106 -9.84 27.04 -27.18
N ASN A 107 -9.98 25.72 -27.37
CA ASN A 107 -9.23 25.00 -28.41
C ASN A 107 -9.59 25.50 -29.83
N LYS A 108 -10.84 25.85 -30.07
CA LYS A 108 -11.28 26.48 -31.31
C LYS A 108 -10.63 27.85 -31.48
N ALA A 109 -10.63 28.67 -30.43
CA ALA A 109 -10.01 30.01 -30.44
C ALA A 109 -8.50 29.92 -30.74
N GLN A 110 -7.79 28.98 -30.11
CA GLN A 110 -6.36 28.75 -30.36
C GLN A 110 -6.06 28.35 -31.80
N LYS A 111 -6.92 27.51 -32.40
CA LYS A 111 -6.77 27.08 -33.80
C LYS A 111 -7.12 28.14 -34.83
N THR A 112 -8.12 28.97 -34.54
CA THR A 112 -8.65 29.95 -35.48
C THR A 112 -8.16 31.38 -35.29
N GLY A 113 -7.48 31.67 -34.15
CA GLY A 113 -7.06 33.00 -33.75
C GLY A 113 -8.19 33.94 -33.33
N LYS A 114 -9.44 33.45 -33.24
CA LYS A 114 -10.62 34.22 -32.89
C LYS A 114 -11.01 34.01 -31.42
N TYR A 115 -10.85 35.01 -30.60
CA TYR A 115 -11.08 34.95 -29.15
C TYR A 115 -12.39 35.61 -28.70
N ASP A 116 -13.31 35.95 -29.61
CA ASP A 116 -14.55 36.65 -29.28
C ASP A 116 -15.46 35.80 -28.38
N GLU A 117 -15.57 34.49 -28.66
CA GLU A 117 -16.34 33.55 -27.82
C GLU A 117 -15.69 33.34 -26.44
N VAL A 118 -14.36 33.34 -26.36
CA VAL A 118 -13.63 33.22 -25.07
C VAL A 118 -13.90 34.43 -24.19
N LYS A 119 -13.86 35.65 -24.77
CA LYS A 119 -14.19 36.90 -24.06
C LYS A 119 -15.65 36.95 -23.65
N LYS A 120 -16.56 36.58 -24.55
CA LYS A 120 -18.01 36.53 -24.28
C LYS A 120 -18.34 35.68 -23.05
N TRP A 121 -17.66 34.57 -22.90
CA TRP A 121 -17.87 33.62 -21.79
C TRP A 121 -16.95 33.88 -20.59
N GLY A 122 -16.05 34.88 -20.63
CA GLY A 122 -15.11 35.18 -19.55
C GLY A 122 -14.13 34.04 -19.25
N LEU A 123 -13.71 33.32 -20.29
CA LEU A 123 -12.83 32.14 -20.18
C LEU A 123 -11.34 32.48 -20.34
N GLU A 124 -10.96 33.74 -20.24
CA GLU A 124 -9.59 34.22 -20.47
C GLU A 124 -8.58 33.59 -19.52
N ASN A 125 -9.01 33.36 -18.27
CA ASN A 125 -8.19 32.73 -17.24
C ASN A 125 -8.49 31.23 -17.06
N PHE A 126 -9.31 30.65 -17.94
CA PHE A 126 -9.66 29.23 -17.84
C PHE A 126 -8.68 28.39 -18.66
N LYS A 127 -7.88 27.59 -17.97
CA LYS A 127 -6.92 26.68 -18.60
C LYS A 127 -7.04 25.29 -18.00
N ARG A 128 -6.94 24.32 -18.87
CA ARG A 128 -6.79 22.90 -18.52
C ARG A 128 -5.58 22.41 -19.28
N ASP A 129 -4.49 22.24 -18.59
CA ASP A 129 -3.24 21.76 -19.18
C ASP A 129 -2.92 20.39 -18.60
N THR A 130 -2.52 19.47 -19.45
CA THR A 130 -2.15 18.12 -18.99
C THR A 130 -0.64 18.05 -18.94
N MET A 131 -0.12 18.01 -17.72
CA MET A 131 1.29 17.79 -17.48
C MET A 131 1.52 16.29 -17.22
N TRP A 132 2.54 15.75 -17.84
CA TRP A 132 2.95 14.37 -17.61
C TRP A 132 4.01 14.35 -16.52
N VAL A 133 3.66 13.84 -15.34
CA VAL A 133 4.54 13.76 -14.16
C VAL A 133 4.94 12.31 -13.95
N ALA A 134 6.22 12.06 -13.66
CA ALA A 134 6.68 10.71 -13.39
C ALA A 134 5.94 10.11 -12.17
N VAL A 135 5.55 8.83 -12.26
CA VAL A 135 4.91 8.10 -11.15
C VAL A 135 5.76 8.18 -9.89
N MET A 136 7.06 8.01 -10.06
CA MET A 136 8.06 8.09 -8.99
C MET A 136 7.96 9.39 -8.19
N ASP A 137 7.84 10.53 -8.86
CA ASP A 137 7.85 11.86 -8.23
C ASP A 137 6.50 12.23 -7.59
N THR A 138 5.42 11.59 -8.05
CA THR A 138 4.06 11.89 -7.58
C THR A 138 3.66 11.04 -6.39
N VAL A 139 4.03 9.76 -6.40
CA VAL A 139 3.54 8.75 -5.44
C VAL A 139 4.50 8.53 -4.29
N TYR A 140 5.80 8.72 -4.53
CA TYR A 140 6.84 8.36 -3.58
C TYR A 140 7.70 9.55 -3.12
N PRO A 141 8.26 9.49 -1.90
CA PRO A 141 9.19 10.52 -1.45
C PRO A 141 10.51 10.44 -2.23
N LYS A 142 11.21 11.58 -2.28
CA LYS A 142 12.54 11.65 -2.90
C LYS A 142 13.50 10.62 -2.28
N GLY A 143 14.18 9.87 -3.15
CA GLY A 143 15.13 8.84 -2.72
C GLY A 143 14.52 7.45 -2.52
N PHE A 144 13.23 7.28 -2.82
CA PHE A 144 12.62 5.95 -2.83
C PHE A 144 13.27 5.04 -3.87
N ASN A 145 13.57 3.79 -3.49
CA ASN A 145 14.12 2.79 -4.41
C ASN A 145 13.04 1.76 -4.81
N PRO A 146 12.52 1.81 -6.04
CA PRO A 146 11.50 0.88 -6.51
C PRO A 146 11.94 -0.59 -6.50
N ASP A 147 13.24 -0.88 -6.74
CA ASP A 147 13.74 -2.26 -6.75
C ASP A 147 13.58 -2.94 -5.39
N SER A 148 13.53 -2.16 -4.33
CA SER A 148 13.33 -2.68 -2.97
C SER A 148 11.87 -3.07 -2.68
N MET A 149 10.90 -2.71 -3.54
CA MET A 149 9.47 -2.98 -3.31
C MET A 149 9.16 -4.47 -3.21
N LYS A 150 9.83 -5.30 -3.99
CA LYS A 150 9.56 -6.74 -4.04
C LYS A 150 10.06 -7.50 -2.81
N TYR A 151 10.98 -6.93 -2.04
CA TYR A 151 11.59 -7.63 -0.91
C TYR A 151 10.88 -7.32 0.40
N ILE A 152 10.60 -8.39 1.17
CA ILE A 152 10.02 -8.29 2.50
C ILE A 152 11.07 -7.74 3.47
N PRO A 153 10.82 -6.61 4.16
CA PRO A 153 11.71 -6.12 5.21
C PRO A 153 11.93 -7.18 6.28
N HIS A 154 13.17 -7.33 6.76
CA HIS A 154 13.60 -8.37 7.70
C HIS A 154 13.45 -9.82 7.21
N GLY A 155 13.09 -10.03 5.93
CA GLY A 155 12.87 -11.35 5.34
C GLY A 155 14.09 -11.98 4.68
N ASN A 156 15.33 -11.52 4.94
CA ASN A 156 16.56 -12.05 4.38
C ASN A 156 16.55 -12.23 2.84
N GLY A 157 15.95 -11.27 2.13
CA GLY A 157 15.84 -11.30 0.67
C GLY A 157 14.61 -12.04 0.14
N ALA A 158 13.72 -12.50 1.00
CA ALA A 158 12.45 -13.08 0.57
C ALA A 158 11.58 -12.03 -0.14
N ILE A 159 10.81 -12.50 -1.12
CA ILE A 159 9.95 -11.68 -1.97
C ILE A 159 8.50 -11.84 -1.48
N PHE A 160 7.71 -10.76 -1.57
CA PHE A 160 6.28 -10.82 -1.33
C PHE A 160 5.60 -11.75 -2.34
N GLU A 161 4.61 -12.49 -1.90
CA GLU A 161 3.71 -13.23 -2.77
C GLU A 161 2.64 -12.26 -3.29
N MET A 162 2.55 -12.11 -4.62
CA MET A 162 1.57 -11.23 -5.25
C MET A 162 0.71 -12.04 -6.22
N ASN A 163 -0.61 -11.95 -6.04
CA ASN A 163 -1.60 -12.66 -6.83
C ASN A 163 -2.63 -11.67 -7.37
N VAL A 164 -3.12 -11.93 -8.58
CA VAL A 164 -4.17 -11.15 -9.24
C VAL A 164 -5.28 -12.09 -9.70
N LYS A 165 -6.51 -11.67 -9.53
CA LYS A 165 -7.68 -12.39 -10.03
C LYS A 165 -8.57 -11.46 -10.85
N ASN A 166 -8.90 -11.92 -12.04
CA ASN A 166 -9.88 -11.27 -12.90
C ASN A 166 -11.17 -12.07 -12.82
N ASP A 167 -12.21 -11.46 -12.31
CA ASP A 167 -13.51 -12.10 -12.10
C ASP A 167 -14.62 -11.26 -12.76
N THR A 168 -15.81 -11.81 -12.82
CA THR A 168 -16.99 -11.13 -13.33
C THR A 168 -18.06 -11.10 -12.24
N ALA A 169 -18.49 -9.92 -11.86
CA ALA A 169 -19.55 -9.74 -10.89
C ALA A 169 -20.87 -10.38 -11.41
N LYS A 170 -21.78 -10.68 -10.51
CA LYS A 170 -23.14 -11.19 -10.86
C LYS A 170 -23.90 -10.27 -11.83
N SER A 171 -23.53 -8.99 -11.89
CA SER A 171 -24.07 -7.98 -12.82
C SER A 171 -23.45 -8.04 -14.22
N GLY A 172 -22.48 -8.91 -14.48
CA GLY A 172 -21.71 -8.97 -15.73
C GLY A 172 -20.55 -7.97 -15.82
N ALA A 173 -20.33 -7.13 -14.80
CA ALA A 173 -19.23 -6.19 -14.80
C ALA A 173 -17.90 -6.87 -14.45
N PRO A 174 -16.78 -6.54 -15.14
CA PRO A 174 -15.47 -7.08 -14.80
C PRO A 174 -15.01 -6.56 -13.43
N VAL A 175 -14.49 -7.45 -12.61
CA VAL A 175 -13.91 -7.16 -11.29
C VAL A 175 -12.47 -7.62 -11.30
N PHE A 176 -11.57 -6.68 -11.01
CA PHE A 176 -10.14 -6.96 -10.92
C PHE A 176 -9.74 -6.88 -9.44
N LEU A 177 -9.11 -7.94 -8.95
CA LEU A 177 -8.69 -8.07 -7.56
C LEU A 177 -7.18 -8.35 -7.52
N PHE A 178 -6.52 -7.84 -6.50
CA PHE A 178 -5.12 -8.16 -6.22
C PHE A 178 -4.94 -8.46 -4.73
N GLU A 179 -3.89 -9.19 -4.43
CA GLU A 179 -3.51 -9.57 -3.10
C GLU A 179 -1.99 -9.64 -2.99
N VAL A 180 -1.43 -9.09 -1.93
CA VAL A 180 0.01 -9.20 -1.64
C VAL A 180 0.18 -9.66 -0.21
N LYS A 181 0.98 -10.70 -0.02
CA LYS A 181 1.14 -11.43 1.24
C LYS A 181 2.58 -11.42 1.74
N ALA A 182 2.72 -11.35 3.07
CA ALA A 182 3.97 -11.55 3.81
C ALA A 182 3.69 -12.47 5.01
N PRO A 183 4.12 -13.75 4.99
CA PRO A 183 3.89 -14.66 6.10
C PRO A 183 4.75 -14.30 7.31
N TYR A 184 4.26 -14.57 8.53
CA TYR A 184 4.98 -14.30 9.79
C TYR A 184 6.39 -14.93 9.82
N GLU A 185 6.53 -16.13 9.32
CA GLU A 185 7.79 -16.87 9.30
C GLU A 185 8.90 -16.13 8.57
N THR A 186 8.54 -15.35 7.56
CA THR A 186 9.50 -14.63 6.74
C THR A 186 10.09 -13.45 7.49
N TYR A 187 9.24 -12.55 8.01
CA TYR A 187 9.76 -11.30 8.60
C TYR A 187 9.94 -11.35 10.12
N LEU A 188 9.36 -12.36 10.81
CA LEU A 188 9.63 -12.61 12.23
C LEU A 188 10.76 -13.63 12.44
N GLY A 189 11.33 -14.17 11.36
CA GLY A 189 12.44 -15.12 11.45
C GLY A 189 13.57 -14.61 12.34
N GLY A 190 14.11 -15.50 13.19
CA GLY A 190 15.15 -15.16 14.19
C GLY A 190 14.63 -14.60 15.51
N LEU A 191 13.31 -14.36 15.66
CA LEU A 191 12.67 -14.11 16.95
C LEU A 191 12.31 -15.44 17.64
N ASP A 192 11.66 -15.34 18.81
CA ASP A 192 11.26 -16.53 19.58
C ASP A 192 10.31 -17.42 18.76
N LYS A 193 10.72 -18.66 18.56
CA LYS A 193 9.96 -19.62 17.72
C LYS A 193 8.62 -20.01 18.33
N GLN A 194 8.57 -20.13 19.68
CA GLN A 194 7.33 -20.54 20.32
C GLN A 194 6.28 -19.44 20.21
N GLU A 195 6.67 -18.19 20.32
CA GLU A 195 5.76 -17.06 20.16
C GLU A 195 5.26 -16.93 18.71
N ILE A 196 6.09 -17.23 17.71
CA ILE A 196 5.65 -17.28 16.30
C ILE A 196 4.61 -18.40 16.10
N ILE A 197 4.84 -19.58 16.67
CA ILE A 197 3.89 -20.71 16.59
C ILE A 197 2.57 -20.32 17.27
N ASN A 198 2.62 -19.78 18.47
CA ASN A 198 1.43 -19.32 19.21
C ASN A 198 0.62 -18.29 18.40
N LEU A 199 1.30 -17.35 17.74
CA LEU A 199 0.67 -16.34 16.93
C LEU A 199 0.01 -16.95 15.67
N LYS A 200 0.66 -17.91 15.03
CA LYS A 200 0.08 -18.65 13.89
C LYS A 200 -1.16 -19.44 14.30
N ASP A 201 -1.06 -20.23 15.33
CA ASP A 201 -2.18 -21.03 15.86
C ASP A 201 -3.40 -20.17 16.21
N LEU A 202 -3.14 -18.98 16.79
CA LEU A 202 -4.21 -18.04 17.10
C LEU A 202 -4.91 -17.54 15.83
N ASN A 203 -4.15 -17.14 14.80
CA ASN A 203 -4.74 -16.66 13.56
C ASN A 203 -5.47 -17.78 12.80
N GLU A 204 -4.92 -18.99 12.73
CA GLU A 204 -5.56 -20.14 12.11
C GLU A 204 -6.90 -20.48 12.79
N LYS A 205 -6.94 -20.47 14.13
CA LYS A 205 -8.20 -20.68 14.90
C LYS A 205 -9.25 -19.60 14.65
N LEU A 206 -8.81 -18.38 14.32
CA LEU A 206 -9.67 -17.25 13.96
C LEU A 206 -10.03 -17.21 12.47
N GLY A 207 -9.54 -18.17 11.66
CA GLY A 207 -9.71 -18.17 10.21
C GLY A 207 -9.04 -16.97 9.51
N ARG A 208 -7.96 -16.42 10.11
CA ARG A 208 -7.22 -15.29 9.57
C ARG A 208 -5.91 -15.73 8.92
N TYR A 209 -5.43 -14.97 7.98
CA TYR A 209 -4.12 -15.21 7.39
C TYR A 209 -3.00 -15.06 8.43
N SER A 210 -2.07 -16.00 8.47
CA SER A 210 -0.92 -16.01 9.40
C SER A 210 0.22 -15.13 8.87
N GLY A 211 -0.01 -13.83 8.80
CA GLY A 211 0.89 -12.82 8.27
C GLY A 211 0.22 -11.49 8.01
N LEU A 212 0.93 -10.61 7.33
CA LEU A 212 0.41 -9.34 6.82
C LEU A 212 0.01 -9.48 5.35
N MET A 213 -1.12 -8.93 5.00
CA MET A 213 -1.62 -8.93 3.62
C MET A 213 -2.33 -7.63 3.28
N VAL A 214 -2.26 -7.23 2.02
CA VAL A 214 -3.00 -6.09 1.45
C VAL A 214 -3.79 -6.56 0.24
N GLY A 215 -5.03 -6.11 0.13
CA GLY A 215 -5.95 -6.61 -0.88
C GLY A 215 -6.53 -7.98 -0.53
N SER A 216 -7.37 -8.52 -1.41
CA SER A 216 -7.91 -9.88 -1.34
C SER A 216 -8.42 -10.30 -2.71
N ILE A 217 -8.11 -11.52 -3.12
CA ILE A 217 -8.61 -12.13 -4.35
C ILE A 217 -9.95 -12.86 -4.16
N ASP A 218 -10.37 -13.07 -2.91
CA ASP A 218 -11.64 -13.74 -2.59
C ASP A 218 -12.78 -12.75 -2.39
N ASN A 219 -12.49 -11.60 -1.76
CA ASN A 219 -13.47 -10.59 -1.46
C ASN A 219 -12.97 -9.19 -1.83
N PRO A 220 -13.76 -8.38 -2.57
CA PRO A 220 -13.40 -7.00 -2.87
C PRO A 220 -13.28 -6.17 -1.59
N ASN A 221 -12.07 -5.71 -1.25
CA ASN A 221 -11.80 -4.90 -0.08
C ASN A 221 -11.11 -3.56 -0.41
N ASN A 222 -11.15 -3.15 -1.70
CA ASN A 222 -10.49 -1.93 -2.20
C ASN A 222 -8.97 -1.83 -1.86
N GLY A 223 -8.33 -2.97 -1.70
CA GLY A 223 -6.92 -3.02 -1.34
C GLY A 223 -6.66 -2.67 0.14
N ALA A 224 -7.63 -2.87 1.03
CA ALA A 224 -7.42 -2.72 2.47
C ALA A 224 -6.43 -3.75 2.99
N GLY A 225 -5.64 -3.37 4.00
CA GLY A 225 -4.75 -4.29 4.69
C GLY A 225 -5.47 -5.01 5.84
N ASN A 226 -5.00 -6.19 6.21
CA ASN A 226 -5.58 -6.95 7.33
C ASN A 226 -5.22 -6.37 8.71
N TRP A 227 -4.47 -5.27 8.75
CA TRP A 227 -4.13 -4.48 9.95
C TRP A 227 -5.02 -3.24 10.13
N GLU A 228 -5.87 -2.90 9.16
CA GLU A 228 -6.77 -1.73 9.17
C GLU A 228 -8.04 -1.96 9.99
#